data_d579dd0eeb522ef16b41aee3a5eaab04
#
_entry.id   d579dd0eeb522ef16b41aee3a5eaab04
#
_cell.length_a   1.000
_cell.length_b   1.000
_cell.length_c   1.000
_cell.angle_alpha   90.00
_cell.angle_beta   90.00
_cell.angle_gamma   90.00
#
_symmetry.space_group_name_H-M   'P 1'
#
loop_
_entity.id
_entity.type
_entity.pdbx_description
1 polymer ?
#
loop_
_entity_poly.entity_id
_entity_poly.type
_entity_poly.pdbx_seq_one_letter_code
_entity_poly.pdbx_strand_id
1 'polypeptide(L)'
;MKLAKSPRCWLAVAALSSVFASAAPVSSNPPMPANNPAIFYYEGRCDVTSAGDVRWGFPGVTAHLRFRGDALAVKIEAAEDDLYFDVSMDGAPPAILRAGKGVADYPLFKGDKVGEHTIALTRRNESWQGTCTLREFSLGATAGEWLSPPELPKRKLMFIGDSVTCGEMVAYESSRDMRAKLNSNARISYGMLVARRLGAQCHLVSYGGRGIIRDWQGIRDTRNAPQFYELALPDDPAVRWDHSRYVPDAIGIQLGTNDFNQGIPDQNEFINAYVQFVEKVRRDAPQALIFLMDSPIVNDEPGRGPRRAVLHSYLEQIVVRLGSPKVILAPLPRYPGVPNNGHPTGAEHEAMAGELEPLLRRVLGW
;
A
#
# COMPACT_ATOMS: atom_id res chain seq x y z
N MET A 1 -59.49 -6.58 17.29
CA MET A 1 -58.55 -5.49 17.07
C MET A 1 -57.31 -6.07 16.35
N LYS A 2 -57.25 -5.95 15.03
CA LYS A 2 -56.24 -6.60 14.18
C LYS A 2 -55.04 -5.62 14.07
N LEU A 3 -53.86 -6.05 14.52
CA LEU A 3 -52.60 -5.32 14.31
C LEU A 3 -52.04 -5.60 12.91
N ALA A 4 -51.87 -4.56 12.14
CA ALA A 4 -51.32 -4.57 10.81
C ALA A 4 -49.79 -4.81 10.87
N LYS A 5 -49.31 -5.80 10.09
CA LYS A 5 -47.88 -6.04 9.86
C LYS A 5 -47.40 -5.12 8.73
N SER A 6 -46.43 -4.26 9.00
CA SER A 6 -45.75 -3.47 7.98
C SER A 6 -44.77 -4.34 7.17
N PRO A 7 -44.63 -4.17 5.85
CA PRO A 7 -43.65 -4.90 5.08
C PRO A 7 -42.26 -4.28 5.24
N ARG A 8 -41.29 -5.08 5.67
CA ARG A 8 -39.87 -4.74 5.62
C ARG A 8 -39.39 -4.78 4.19
N CYS A 9 -39.04 -3.63 3.66
CA CYS A 9 -38.36 -3.49 2.37
C CYS A 9 -36.92 -3.97 2.52
N TRP A 10 -36.59 -5.12 1.92
CA TRP A 10 -35.22 -5.57 1.74
C TRP A 10 -34.67 -4.91 0.50
N LEU A 11 -33.78 -3.95 0.66
CA LEU A 11 -32.92 -3.45 -0.42
C LEU A 11 -31.84 -4.52 -0.65
N ALA A 12 -32.01 -5.32 -1.68
CA ALA A 12 -30.97 -6.18 -2.20
C ALA A 12 -29.94 -5.31 -2.90
N VAL A 13 -28.75 -5.18 -2.28
CA VAL A 13 -27.58 -4.64 -2.95
C VAL A 13 -27.06 -5.72 -3.90
N ALA A 14 -27.44 -5.61 -5.15
CA ALA A 14 -26.90 -6.45 -6.21
C ALA A 14 -25.46 -6.00 -6.48
N ALA A 15 -24.49 -6.81 -6.10
CA ALA A 15 -23.12 -6.66 -6.52
C ALA A 15 -23.04 -6.96 -8.02
N LEU A 16 -23.01 -5.94 -8.85
CA LEU A 16 -22.75 -6.06 -10.29
C LEU A 16 -21.27 -6.36 -10.49
N SER A 17 -20.94 -7.64 -10.62
CA SER A 17 -19.67 -8.11 -11.18
C SER A 17 -19.74 -7.94 -12.70
N SER A 18 -19.45 -6.74 -13.22
CA SER A 18 -19.35 -6.53 -14.66
C SER A 18 -17.95 -6.90 -15.13
N VAL A 19 -17.85 -8.08 -15.76
CA VAL A 19 -16.71 -8.43 -16.61
C VAL A 19 -16.85 -7.59 -17.88
N PHE A 20 -16.10 -6.49 -17.97
CA PHE A 20 -15.99 -5.69 -19.19
C PHE A 20 -14.87 -6.25 -20.07
N ALA A 21 -15.22 -7.13 -21.00
CA ALA A 21 -14.45 -7.36 -22.21
C ALA A 21 -15.18 -6.64 -23.36
N SER A 22 -14.82 -5.39 -23.62
CA SER A 22 -15.27 -4.67 -24.80
C SER A 22 -14.06 -3.92 -25.37
N ALA A 23 -13.87 -4.02 -26.69
CA ALA A 23 -12.83 -3.27 -27.40
C ALA A 23 -12.95 -1.78 -27.06
N ALA A 24 -11.85 -1.19 -26.58
CA ALA A 24 -11.79 0.24 -26.32
C ALA A 24 -12.05 1.02 -27.62
N PRO A 25 -12.83 2.12 -27.57
CA PRO A 25 -13.03 2.97 -28.74
C PRO A 25 -11.68 3.54 -29.20
N VAL A 26 -11.43 3.52 -30.51
CA VAL A 26 -10.22 4.11 -31.10
C VAL A 26 -10.27 5.63 -30.87
N SER A 27 -9.33 6.14 -30.09
CA SER A 27 -9.21 7.59 -29.80
C SER A 27 -8.73 8.36 -31.01
N SER A 28 -9.27 9.56 -31.23
CA SER A 28 -8.72 10.55 -32.18
C SER A 28 -7.42 11.19 -31.68
N ASN A 29 -7.11 11.08 -30.39
CA ASN A 29 -5.90 11.56 -29.77
C ASN A 29 -4.88 10.41 -29.66
N PRO A 30 -3.59 10.67 -29.93
CA PRO A 30 -2.57 9.64 -29.74
C PRO A 30 -2.52 9.22 -28.25
N PRO A 31 -2.24 7.94 -27.97
CA PRO A 31 -2.00 7.49 -26.61
C PRO A 31 -0.90 8.31 -25.94
N MET A 32 -1.08 8.58 -24.64
CA MET A 32 -0.13 9.33 -23.81
C MET A 32 0.79 8.35 -23.08
N PRO A 33 2.11 8.37 -23.33
CA PRO A 33 3.06 7.55 -22.57
C PRO A 33 2.92 7.77 -21.06
N ALA A 34 2.97 6.69 -20.27
CA ALA A 34 2.73 6.73 -18.84
C ALA A 34 3.74 7.59 -18.06
N ASN A 35 4.93 7.82 -18.61
CA ASN A 35 5.99 8.58 -17.94
C ASN A 35 5.92 10.12 -18.11
N ASN A 36 4.89 10.66 -18.72
CA ASN A 36 4.79 12.11 -18.93
C ASN A 36 4.50 12.85 -17.60
N PRO A 37 5.48 13.56 -16.99
CA PRO A 37 5.30 14.19 -15.68
C PRO A 37 4.41 15.44 -15.70
N ALA A 38 4.10 15.98 -16.89
CA ALA A 38 3.16 17.09 -17.04
C ALA A 38 1.70 16.63 -16.89
N ILE A 39 1.45 15.31 -17.02
CA ILE A 39 0.12 14.70 -17.01
C ILE A 39 -0.07 13.78 -15.81
N PHE A 40 0.96 13.02 -15.43
CA PHE A 40 0.89 12.00 -14.39
C PHE A 40 1.77 12.34 -13.20
N TYR A 41 1.19 12.21 -12.01
CA TYR A 41 1.95 12.17 -10.78
C TYR A 41 1.85 10.77 -10.18
N TYR A 42 2.99 10.18 -9.83
CA TYR A 42 3.05 8.88 -9.18
C TYR A 42 3.39 9.03 -7.69
N GLU A 43 2.45 8.63 -6.84
CA GLU A 43 2.65 8.50 -5.41
C GLU A 43 3.07 7.05 -5.12
N GLY A 44 4.18 6.84 -4.43
CA GLY A 44 4.79 5.52 -4.23
C GLY A 44 6.05 5.32 -5.08
N ARG A 45 6.75 4.20 -4.82
CA ARG A 45 7.96 3.87 -5.58
C ARG A 45 7.62 3.24 -6.91
N CYS A 46 8.11 3.81 -7.97
CA CYS A 46 8.02 3.26 -9.32
C CYS A 46 9.35 3.41 -10.05
N ASP A 47 9.56 2.56 -11.03
CA ASP A 47 10.66 2.63 -11.96
C ASP A 47 10.15 3.10 -13.32
N VAL A 48 10.90 4.02 -13.94
CA VAL A 48 10.60 4.54 -15.27
C VAL A 48 11.64 4.01 -16.23
N THR A 49 11.21 3.21 -17.20
CA THR A 49 12.10 2.62 -18.19
C THR A 49 12.52 3.64 -19.25
N SER A 50 13.59 3.35 -19.98
CA SER A 50 14.01 4.17 -21.14
C SER A 50 12.98 4.24 -22.28
N ALA A 51 12.06 3.26 -22.35
CA ALA A 51 10.95 3.24 -23.30
C ALA A 51 9.77 4.13 -22.87
N GLY A 52 9.79 4.67 -21.63
CA GLY A 52 8.72 5.50 -21.12
C GLY A 52 7.64 4.73 -20.34
N ASP A 53 7.84 3.45 -20.15
CA ASP A 53 6.94 2.62 -19.32
C ASP A 53 7.17 2.88 -17.84
N VAL A 54 6.13 2.73 -17.00
CA VAL A 54 6.21 2.92 -15.55
C VAL A 54 5.91 1.61 -14.84
N ARG A 55 6.92 1.02 -14.20
CA ARG A 55 6.84 -0.28 -13.51
C ARG A 55 6.50 -0.10 -12.02
N TRP A 56 5.57 -0.91 -11.52
CA TRP A 56 5.13 -0.94 -10.13
C TRP A 56 5.34 -2.31 -9.49
N GLY A 57 5.86 -2.32 -8.28
CA GLY A 57 6.06 -3.53 -7.49
C GLY A 57 5.58 -3.41 -6.05
N PHE A 58 5.72 -2.24 -5.43
CA PHE A 58 5.25 -2.00 -4.07
C PHE A 58 3.72 -1.82 -3.99
N PRO A 59 3.08 -2.13 -2.84
CA PRO A 59 1.66 -1.87 -2.61
C PRO A 59 1.37 -0.37 -2.51
N GLY A 60 0.14 0.02 -2.81
CA GLY A 60 -0.32 1.40 -2.64
C GLY A 60 0.24 2.41 -3.63
N VAL A 61 1.08 1.99 -4.58
CA VAL A 61 1.52 2.90 -5.66
C VAL A 61 0.31 3.40 -6.42
N THR A 62 0.21 4.72 -6.59
CA THR A 62 -0.96 5.39 -7.17
C THR A 62 -0.55 6.32 -8.30
N ALA A 63 -1.20 6.19 -9.45
CA ALA A 63 -1.14 7.18 -10.52
C ALA A 63 -2.27 8.19 -10.35
N HIS A 64 -1.93 9.47 -10.26
CA HIS A 64 -2.87 10.59 -10.22
C HIS A 64 -2.82 11.33 -11.56
N LEU A 65 -3.98 11.55 -12.14
CA LEU A 65 -4.13 12.29 -13.41
C LEU A 65 -5.45 13.05 -13.46
N ARG A 66 -5.49 14.06 -14.34
CA ARG A 66 -6.69 14.79 -14.72
C ARG A 66 -6.84 14.84 -16.24
N PHE A 67 -8.06 14.79 -16.68
CA PHE A 67 -8.37 14.90 -18.11
C PHE A 67 -9.74 15.54 -18.31
N ARG A 68 -9.98 16.04 -19.53
CA ARG A 68 -11.30 16.37 -20.03
C ARG A 68 -11.65 15.37 -21.13
N GLY A 69 -12.77 14.69 -20.99
CA GLY A 69 -13.18 13.65 -21.95
C GLY A 69 -14.40 12.88 -21.48
N ASP A 70 -14.83 11.93 -22.28
CA ASP A 70 -15.95 11.02 -21.98
C ASP A 70 -15.49 9.59 -21.70
N ALA A 71 -14.23 9.28 -21.94
CA ALA A 71 -13.65 7.96 -21.63
C ALA A 71 -12.14 8.05 -21.37
N LEU A 72 -11.65 7.11 -20.57
CA LEU A 72 -10.23 6.90 -20.28
C LEU A 72 -9.96 5.41 -20.18
N ALA A 73 -8.87 4.96 -20.76
CA ALA A 73 -8.33 3.62 -20.61
C ALA A 73 -6.83 3.65 -20.33
N VAL A 74 -6.32 2.56 -19.76
CA VAL A 74 -4.88 2.36 -19.53
C VAL A 74 -4.43 1.03 -20.11
N LYS A 75 -3.26 0.99 -20.73
CA LYS A 75 -2.61 -0.23 -21.16
C LYS A 75 -1.68 -0.72 -20.07
N ILE A 76 -2.01 -1.88 -19.51
CA ILE A 76 -1.24 -2.53 -18.44
C ILE A 76 -0.64 -3.82 -18.96
N GLU A 77 0.63 -4.05 -18.66
CA GLU A 77 1.26 -5.36 -18.69
C GLU A 77 1.35 -5.88 -17.26
N ALA A 78 0.65 -6.96 -16.97
CA ALA A 78 0.66 -7.63 -15.68
C ALA A 78 1.56 -8.87 -15.74
N ALA A 79 2.50 -9.00 -14.78
CA ALA A 79 3.39 -10.17 -14.71
C ALA A 79 2.66 -11.45 -14.29
N GLU A 80 1.57 -11.29 -13.53
CA GLU A 80 0.77 -12.38 -12.95
C GLU A 80 -0.72 -12.11 -13.15
N ASP A 81 -1.52 -13.18 -13.05
CA ASP A 81 -2.97 -13.05 -12.96
C ASP A 81 -3.39 -12.44 -11.62
N ASP A 82 -4.58 -11.87 -11.61
CA ASP A 82 -5.20 -11.31 -10.40
C ASP A 82 -4.39 -10.15 -9.78
N LEU A 83 -3.93 -9.25 -10.63
CA LEU A 83 -3.51 -7.94 -10.15
C LEU A 83 -4.74 -7.02 -10.07
N TYR A 84 -4.93 -6.43 -8.88
CA TYR A 84 -6.09 -5.61 -8.58
C TYR A 84 -5.69 -4.15 -8.34
N PHE A 85 -6.55 -3.26 -8.81
CA PHE A 85 -6.42 -1.83 -8.62
C PHE A 85 -7.72 -1.23 -8.13
N ASP A 86 -7.63 -0.24 -7.26
CA ASP A 86 -8.74 0.65 -6.94
C ASP A 86 -8.70 1.85 -7.90
N VAL A 87 -9.79 2.09 -8.62
CA VAL A 87 -9.97 3.23 -9.52
C VAL A 87 -10.93 4.19 -8.85
N SER A 88 -10.40 5.26 -8.25
CA SER A 88 -11.19 6.35 -7.68
C SER A 88 -11.32 7.47 -8.70
N MET A 89 -12.55 7.93 -8.94
CA MET A 89 -12.84 9.01 -9.86
C MET A 89 -13.60 10.11 -9.12
N ASP A 90 -13.15 11.35 -9.26
CA ASP A 90 -13.79 12.55 -8.71
C ASP A 90 -14.13 12.45 -7.21
N GLY A 91 -13.31 11.72 -6.45
CA GLY A 91 -13.52 11.48 -5.03
C GLY A 91 -14.60 10.44 -4.68
N ALA A 92 -15.22 9.80 -5.67
CA ALA A 92 -16.18 8.74 -5.45
C ALA A 92 -15.51 7.46 -4.88
N PRO A 93 -16.27 6.58 -4.22
CA PRO A 93 -15.78 5.26 -3.81
C PRO A 93 -15.17 4.51 -5.00
N PRO A 94 -14.03 3.82 -4.80
CA PRO A 94 -13.32 3.21 -5.91
C PRO A 94 -14.06 2.01 -6.50
N ALA A 95 -14.00 1.89 -7.83
CA ALA A 95 -14.27 0.65 -8.53
C ALA A 95 -13.03 -0.25 -8.52
N ILE A 96 -13.23 -1.57 -8.54
CA ILE A 96 -12.14 -2.54 -8.60
C ILE A 96 -11.86 -2.90 -10.06
N LEU A 97 -10.62 -2.68 -10.48
CA LEU A 97 -10.09 -3.18 -11.75
C LEU A 97 -9.29 -4.45 -11.47
N ARG A 98 -9.53 -5.51 -12.25
CA ARG A 98 -8.74 -6.75 -12.26
C ARG A 98 -7.95 -6.83 -13.56
N ALA A 99 -6.63 -6.96 -13.47
CA ALA A 99 -5.77 -7.22 -14.60
C ALA A 99 -5.32 -8.69 -14.60
N GLY A 100 -5.44 -9.33 -15.76
CA GLY A 100 -4.89 -10.67 -16.03
C GLY A 100 -3.48 -10.59 -16.59
N LYS A 101 -2.74 -11.70 -16.50
CA LYS A 101 -1.37 -11.81 -17.00
C LYS A 101 -1.25 -11.41 -18.48
N GLY A 102 -0.21 -10.65 -18.80
CA GLY A 102 0.08 -10.17 -20.15
C GLY A 102 -0.31 -8.71 -20.35
N VAL A 103 -0.36 -8.29 -21.60
CA VAL A 103 -0.65 -6.90 -22.00
C VAL A 103 -2.10 -6.79 -22.44
N ALA A 104 -2.84 -5.84 -21.86
CA ALA A 104 -4.21 -5.54 -22.27
C ALA A 104 -4.57 -4.07 -21.99
N ASP A 105 -5.60 -3.59 -22.67
CA ASP A 105 -6.21 -2.29 -22.42
C ASP A 105 -7.37 -2.44 -21.43
N TYR A 106 -7.39 -1.59 -20.43
CA TYR A 106 -8.37 -1.60 -19.35
C TYR A 106 -9.12 -0.26 -19.30
N PRO A 107 -10.45 -0.24 -19.47
CA PRO A 107 -11.23 0.97 -19.29
C PRO A 107 -11.21 1.39 -17.82
N LEU A 108 -10.85 2.65 -17.56
CA LEU A 108 -10.90 3.26 -16.23
C LEU A 108 -12.18 4.07 -16.05
N PHE A 109 -12.67 4.67 -17.14
CA PHE A 109 -13.87 5.50 -17.13
C PHE A 109 -14.57 5.47 -18.48
N LYS A 110 -15.91 5.53 -18.45
CA LYS A 110 -16.77 5.81 -19.59
C LYS A 110 -18.00 6.57 -19.12
N GLY A 111 -18.20 7.77 -19.65
CA GLY A 111 -19.36 8.63 -19.39
C GLY A 111 -20.17 8.90 -20.64
N ASP A 112 -21.32 9.53 -20.47
CA ASP A 112 -22.22 9.91 -21.57
C ASP A 112 -21.89 11.28 -22.18
N LYS A 113 -21.08 12.08 -21.48
CA LYS A 113 -20.72 13.46 -21.86
C LYS A 113 -19.26 13.74 -21.55
N VAL A 114 -18.67 14.64 -22.34
CA VAL A 114 -17.35 15.20 -22.05
C VAL A 114 -17.40 16.02 -20.77
N GLY A 115 -16.52 15.73 -19.83
CA GLY A 115 -16.37 16.41 -18.54
C GLY A 115 -14.91 16.47 -18.09
N GLU A 116 -14.60 17.30 -17.10
CA GLU A 116 -13.31 17.26 -16.42
C GLU A 116 -13.37 16.23 -15.31
N HIS A 117 -12.36 15.38 -15.24
CA HIS A 117 -12.29 14.26 -14.31
C HIS A 117 -10.92 14.17 -13.67
N THR A 118 -10.91 13.72 -12.41
CA THR A 118 -9.69 13.37 -11.66
C THR A 118 -9.72 11.88 -11.35
N ILE A 119 -8.65 11.17 -11.69
CA ILE A 119 -8.50 9.73 -11.42
C ILE A 119 -7.31 9.49 -10.49
N ALA A 120 -7.51 8.57 -9.56
CA ALA A 120 -6.45 7.90 -8.81
C ALA A 120 -6.56 6.38 -9.06
N LEU A 121 -5.56 5.83 -9.75
CA LEU A 121 -5.41 4.40 -9.98
C LEU A 121 -4.42 3.85 -8.95
N THR A 122 -4.88 3.10 -7.94
CA THR A 122 -4.06 2.61 -6.82
C THR A 122 -3.89 1.10 -6.87
N ARG A 123 -2.67 0.60 -6.83
CA ARG A 123 -2.36 -0.82 -6.72
C ARG A 123 -2.78 -1.36 -5.36
N ARG A 124 -3.57 -2.46 -5.34
CA ARG A 124 -4.05 -3.12 -4.12
C ARG A 124 -3.08 -4.19 -3.59
N ASN A 125 -2.45 -4.92 -4.52
CA ASN A 125 -1.69 -6.13 -4.27
C ASN A 125 -0.43 -5.90 -3.46
N GLU A 126 -0.03 -6.92 -2.70
CA GLU A 126 1.25 -7.00 -2.03
C GLU A 126 2.43 -7.13 -3.01
N SER A 127 3.63 -6.88 -2.50
CA SER A 127 4.87 -6.91 -3.31
C SER A 127 5.12 -8.26 -3.97
N TRP A 128 4.94 -9.38 -3.25
CA TRP A 128 5.18 -10.74 -3.77
C TRP A 128 4.13 -11.23 -4.77
N GLN A 129 3.00 -10.53 -4.91
CA GLN A 129 1.90 -10.96 -5.78
C GLN A 129 2.10 -10.61 -7.26
N GLY A 130 3.26 -10.10 -7.64
CA GLY A 130 3.66 -9.79 -9.01
C GLY A 130 3.81 -8.28 -9.26
N THR A 131 4.43 -7.92 -10.36
CA THR A 131 4.64 -6.53 -10.81
C THR A 131 3.69 -6.19 -11.95
N CYS A 132 3.49 -4.90 -12.20
CA CYS A 132 2.82 -4.43 -13.40
C CYS A 132 3.60 -3.27 -14.03
N THR A 133 3.36 -3.08 -15.33
CA THR A 133 3.91 -1.99 -16.12
C THR A 133 2.77 -1.22 -16.76
N LEU A 134 2.66 0.07 -16.45
CA LEU A 134 1.80 0.99 -17.16
C LEU A 134 2.54 1.50 -18.38
N ARG A 135 1.98 1.29 -19.57
CA ARG A 135 2.62 1.68 -20.84
C ARG A 135 2.11 3.03 -21.32
N GLU A 136 0.81 3.14 -21.45
CA GLU A 136 0.17 4.35 -21.99
C GLU A 136 -1.26 4.49 -21.48
N PHE A 137 -1.78 5.70 -21.56
CA PHE A 137 -3.18 6.01 -21.32
C PHE A 137 -3.81 6.56 -22.61
N SER A 138 -5.09 6.28 -22.82
CA SER A 138 -5.84 6.76 -23.99
C SER A 138 -7.16 7.39 -23.58
N LEU A 139 -7.46 8.55 -24.16
CA LEU A 139 -8.76 9.19 -24.04
C LEU A 139 -9.75 8.56 -25.04
N GLY A 140 -11.05 8.80 -24.84
CA GLY A 140 -12.11 8.35 -25.73
C GLY A 140 -11.99 8.90 -27.15
N ALA A 141 -12.87 8.44 -28.05
CA ALA A 141 -12.87 8.81 -29.47
C ALA A 141 -13.32 10.27 -29.72
N THR A 142 -14.04 10.88 -28.76
CA THR A 142 -14.42 12.29 -28.80
C THR A 142 -13.24 13.18 -28.40
N ALA A 143 -13.30 14.48 -28.76
CA ALA A 143 -12.25 15.43 -28.43
C ALA A 143 -11.97 15.43 -26.92
N GLY A 144 -10.80 14.92 -26.52
CA GLY A 144 -10.33 14.88 -25.16
C GLY A 144 -9.09 15.74 -24.97
N GLU A 145 -8.81 16.11 -23.74
CA GLU A 145 -7.67 16.93 -23.36
C GLU A 145 -7.01 16.38 -22.09
N TRP A 146 -5.69 16.27 -22.10
CA TRP A 146 -4.90 15.98 -20.92
C TRP A 146 -4.72 17.26 -20.10
N LEU A 147 -4.97 17.19 -18.79
CA LEU A 147 -4.83 18.32 -17.87
C LEU A 147 -3.63 18.05 -16.95
N SER A 148 -3.07 19.12 -16.36
CA SER A 148 -2.05 18.96 -15.33
C SER A 148 -2.56 18.08 -14.19
N PRO A 149 -1.71 17.25 -13.58
CA PRO A 149 -2.14 16.37 -12.50
C PRO A 149 -2.65 17.19 -11.29
N PRO A 150 -3.46 16.58 -10.40
CA PRO A 150 -3.92 17.28 -9.22
C PRO A 150 -2.74 17.61 -8.29
N GLU A 151 -2.85 18.73 -7.59
CA GLU A 151 -1.91 19.03 -6.49
C GLU A 151 -2.09 18.01 -5.37
N LEU A 152 -0.99 17.39 -4.96
CA LEU A 152 -1.00 16.49 -3.81
C LEU A 152 -0.65 17.21 -2.51
N PRO A 153 -1.03 16.65 -1.35
CA PRO A 153 -0.65 17.18 -0.06
C PRO A 153 0.87 17.39 0.04
N LYS A 154 1.30 18.45 0.73
CA LYS A 154 2.73 18.72 0.95
C LYS A 154 3.34 17.80 2.02
N ARG A 155 2.52 17.38 3.01
CA ARG A 155 2.92 16.45 4.06
C ARG A 155 3.22 15.08 3.47
N LYS A 156 4.25 14.40 3.97
CA LYS A 156 4.73 13.13 3.40
C LYS A 156 4.99 12.10 4.49
N LEU A 157 4.35 10.96 4.40
CA LEU A 157 4.58 9.82 5.28
C LEU A 157 5.17 8.64 4.50
N MET A 158 6.00 7.86 5.16
CA MET A 158 6.45 6.57 4.66
C MET A 158 6.19 5.50 5.72
N PHE A 159 5.74 4.34 5.30
CA PHE A 159 5.63 3.16 6.17
C PHE A 159 6.49 2.04 5.59
N ILE A 160 7.40 1.54 6.43
CA ILE A 160 8.25 0.40 6.11
C ILE A 160 7.74 -0.78 6.93
N GLY A 161 7.45 -1.92 6.27
CA GLY A 161 6.87 -3.03 7.01
C GLY A 161 6.71 -4.31 6.21
N ASP A 162 5.88 -5.18 6.77
CA ASP A 162 5.57 -6.51 6.25
C ASP A 162 4.16 -6.60 5.65
N SER A 163 3.54 -7.77 5.68
CA SER A 163 2.19 -8.03 5.16
C SER A 163 1.11 -7.16 5.79
N VAL A 164 1.25 -6.81 7.08
CA VAL A 164 0.29 -5.90 7.75
C VAL A 164 0.34 -4.53 7.09
N THR A 165 1.53 -4.01 6.83
CA THR A 165 1.70 -2.72 6.14
C THR A 165 1.22 -2.80 4.69
N CYS A 166 1.40 -3.93 4.01
CA CYS A 166 0.83 -4.18 2.68
C CYS A 166 -0.70 -4.15 2.65
N GLY A 167 -1.37 -4.42 3.78
CA GLY A 167 -2.82 -4.57 3.86
C GLY A 167 -3.29 -5.96 3.46
N GLU A 168 -2.54 -7.01 3.81
CA GLU A 168 -2.99 -8.40 3.65
C GLU A 168 -4.26 -8.63 4.45
N MET A 169 -5.24 -9.33 3.84
CA MET A 169 -6.55 -9.69 4.42
C MET A 169 -7.44 -8.51 4.83
N VAL A 170 -7.03 -7.27 4.63
CA VAL A 170 -7.83 -6.08 5.03
C VAL A 170 -9.19 -6.01 4.33
N ALA A 171 -9.31 -6.58 3.14
CA ALA A 171 -10.55 -6.64 2.35
C ALA A 171 -11.17 -8.05 2.35
N TYR A 172 -10.82 -8.91 3.32
CA TYR A 172 -11.36 -10.26 3.41
C TYR A 172 -12.85 -10.27 3.72
N GLU A 173 -13.56 -11.14 3.02
CA GLU A 173 -14.96 -11.50 3.25
C GLU A 173 -15.07 -13.02 3.46
N SER A 174 -15.86 -13.45 4.43
CA SER A 174 -15.95 -14.87 4.84
C SER A 174 -16.44 -15.82 3.71
N SER A 175 -17.11 -15.28 2.70
CA SER A 175 -17.56 -16.03 1.50
C SER A 175 -16.45 -16.20 0.45
N ARG A 176 -15.31 -15.55 0.61
CA ARG A 176 -14.21 -15.55 -0.36
C ARG A 176 -13.15 -16.56 0.02
N ASP A 177 -12.49 -17.17 -0.99
CA ASP A 177 -11.29 -17.97 -0.77
C ASP A 177 -10.24 -17.13 -0.02
N MET A 178 -9.74 -17.69 1.07
CA MET A 178 -8.72 -17.04 1.90
C MET A 178 -7.43 -16.73 1.14
N ARG A 179 -7.13 -17.49 0.08
CA ARG A 179 -5.95 -17.30 -0.78
C ARG A 179 -6.14 -16.27 -1.90
N ALA A 180 -7.35 -15.75 -2.07
CA ALA A 180 -7.63 -14.80 -3.14
C ALA A 180 -6.82 -13.50 -2.96
N LYS A 181 -6.06 -13.12 -3.98
CA LYS A 181 -5.28 -11.87 -3.97
C LYS A 181 -6.15 -10.61 -3.75
N LEU A 182 -7.44 -10.70 -4.05
CA LEU A 182 -8.43 -9.65 -3.81
C LEU A 182 -8.63 -9.32 -2.32
N ASN A 183 -8.24 -10.22 -1.40
CA ASN A 183 -8.31 -9.98 0.04
C ASN A 183 -7.31 -8.91 0.51
N SER A 184 -6.24 -8.67 -0.24
CA SER A 184 -5.29 -7.60 0.02
C SER A 184 -5.78 -6.28 -0.57
N ASN A 185 -5.61 -5.18 0.17
CA ASN A 185 -5.88 -3.84 -0.34
C ASN A 185 -5.04 -2.79 0.38
N ALA A 186 -3.94 -2.42 -0.24
CA ALA A 186 -3.03 -1.41 0.30
C ALA A 186 -3.71 -0.07 0.59
N ARG A 187 -4.68 0.37 -0.25
CA ARG A 187 -5.37 1.66 -0.11
C ARG A 187 -6.11 1.82 1.22
N ILE A 188 -6.52 0.72 1.83
CA ILE A 188 -7.20 0.72 3.13
C ILE A 188 -6.36 0.05 4.23
N SER A 189 -5.04 -0.09 4.03
CA SER A 189 -4.11 -0.41 5.10
C SER A 189 -3.95 0.76 6.07
N TYR A 190 -3.54 0.51 7.29
CA TYR A 190 -3.43 1.52 8.35
C TYR A 190 -2.57 2.72 7.95
N GLY A 191 -1.47 2.48 7.20
CA GLY A 191 -0.56 3.53 6.74
C GLY A 191 -1.23 4.50 5.77
N MET A 192 -1.96 3.97 4.78
CA MET A 192 -2.72 4.78 3.83
C MET A 192 -3.92 5.47 4.49
N LEU A 193 -4.55 4.82 5.49
CA LEU A 193 -5.66 5.40 6.24
C LEU A 193 -5.19 6.60 7.07
N VAL A 194 -4.13 6.46 7.86
CA VAL A 194 -3.63 7.56 8.69
C VAL A 194 -3.09 8.71 7.86
N ALA A 195 -2.40 8.43 6.75
CA ALA A 195 -1.92 9.46 5.83
C ALA A 195 -3.09 10.30 5.28
N ARG A 196 -4.17 9.66 4.85
CA ARG A 196 -5.39 10.32 4.38
C ARG A 196 -6.02 11.21 5.44
N ARG A 197 -6.14 10.72 6.69
CA ARG A 197 -6.67 11.48 7.84
C ARG A 197 -5.82 12.70 8.18
N LEU A 198 -4.50 12.61 7.96
CA LEU A 198 -3.54 13.69 8.20
C LEU A 198 -3.36 14.64 7.01
N GLY A 199 -4.03 14.39 5.88
CA GLY A 199 -3.84 15.14 4.65
C GLY A 199 -2.41 15.05 4.14
N ALA A 200 -1.85 13.85 4.09
CA ALA A 200 -0.49 13.56 3.68
C ALA A 200 -0.43 12.55 2.52
N GLN A 201 0.62 12.63 1.72
CA GLN A 201 1.03 11.57 0.80
C GLN A 201 1.54 10.36 1.61
N CYS A 202 1.49 9.17 1.03
CA CYS A 202 1.95 7.94 1.67
C CYS A 202 2.74 7.04 0.72
N HIS A 203 3.98 6.69 1.10
CA HIS A 203 4.71 5.60 0.48
C HIS A 203 4.68 4.35 1.38
N LEU A 204 4.17 3.23 0.86
CA LEU A 204 4.30 1.92 1.49
C LEU A 204 5.53 1.22 0.90
N VAL A 205 6.55 1.02 1.73
CA VAL A 205 7.77 0.27 1.39
C VAL A 205 7.73 -1.02 2.18
N SER A 206 6.90 -1.96 1.72
CA SER A 206 6.57 -3.15 2.49
C SER A 206 6.56 -4.42 1.64
N TYR A 207 6.87 -5.55 2.28
CA TYR A 207 6.91 -6.85 1.64
C TYR A 207 6.41 -7.93 2.60
N GLY A 208 5.32 -8.61 2.23
CA GLY A 208 4.74 -9.69 3.04
C GLY A 208 5.74 -10.83 3.30
N GLY A 209 5.74 -11.33 4.52
CA GLY A 209 6.61 -12.42 4.92
C GLY A 209 8.08 -12.05 5.21
N ARG A 210 8.48 -10.77 5.10
CA ARG A 210 9.86 -10.32 5.30
C ARG A 210 10.05 -9.66 6.67
N GLY A 211 11.22 -9.87 7.27
CA GLY A 211 11.62 -9.25 8.53
C GLY A 211 12.84 -8.35 8.39
N ILE A 212 13.56 -8.18 9.48
CA ILE A 212 14.85 -7.46 9.54
C ILE A 212 16.00 -8.42 9.22
N ILE A 213 16.02 -9.60 9.86
CA ILE A 213 17.13 -10.58 9.76
C ILE A 213 16.73 -11.88 9.07
N ARG A 214 15.44 -12.19 9.02
CA ARG A 214 14.92 -13.41 8.40
C ARG A 214 13.48 -13.25 7.97
N ASP A 215 13.04 -14.13 7.06
CA ASP A 215 11.66 -14.20 6.64
C ASP A 215 10.79 -15.04 7.61
N TRP A 216 9.50 -15.18 7.30
CA TRP A 216 8.54 -15.92 8.12
C TRP A 216 8.85 -17.41 8.27
N GLN A 217 9.64 -18.01 7.37
CA GLN A 217 10.12 -19.38 7.45
C GLN A 217 11.45 -19.52 8.22
N GLY A 218 12.05 -18.39 8.61
CA GLY A 218 13.35 -18.34 9.29
C GLY A 218 14.54 -18.28 8.32
N ILE A 219 14.28 -18.12 7.00
CA ILE A 219 15.34 -18.06 5.98
C ILE A 219 15.97 -16.67 6.02
N ARG A 220 17.31 -16.65 6.09
CA ARG A 220 18.09 -15.40 6.21
C ARG A 220 18.53 -14.86 4.87
N ASP A 221 18.83 -15.76 3.92
CA ASP A 221 19.27 -15.40 2.57
C ASP A 221 18.07 -15.08 1.67
N THR A 222 17.28 -14.10 2.11
CA THR A 222 16.15 -13.53 1.36
C THR A 222 16.27 -12.01 1.37
N ARG A 223 15.52 -11.34 0.48
CA ARG A 223 15.44 -9.87 0.52
C ARG A 223 14.57 -9.40 1.68
N ASN A 224 15.18 -9.20 2.83
CA ASN A 224 14.56 -8.64 4.01
C ASN A 224 14.50 -7.10 3.94
N ALA A 225 13.97 -6.44 4.97
CA ALA A 225 13.73 -5.01 4.94
C ALA A 225 14.96 -4.16 4.58
N PRO A 226 16.17 -4.44 5.10
CA PRO A 226 17.36 -3.66 4.72
C PRO A 226 17.69 -3.71 3.23
N GLN A 227 17.30 -4.80 2.52
CA GLN A 227 17.55 -4.97 1.10
C GLN A 227 16.43 -4.37 0.24
N PHE A 228 15.14 -4.70 0.50
CA PHE A 228 14.07 -4.16 -0.32
C PHE A 228 13.85 -2.66 -0.14
N TYR A 229 14.26 -2.10 1.01
CA TYR A 229 14.23 -0.64 1.25
C TYR A 229 15.06 0.14 0.23
N GLU A 230 16.08 -0.45 -0.35
CA GLU A 230 16.96 0.16 -1.35
C GLU A 230 16.38 0.16 -2.77
N LEU A 231 15.25 -0.49 -2.99
CA LEU A 231 14.77 -0.80 -4.34
C LEU A 231 13.58 0.08 -4.74
N ALA A 232 13.46 0.35 -6.04
CA ALA A 232 12.25 0.90 -6.63
C ALA A 232 11.23 -0.20 -6.96
N LEU A 233 11.71 -1.42 -7.24
CA LEU A 233 10.92 -2.63 -7.42
C LEU A 233 11.41 -3.69 -6.43
N PRO A 234 10.56 -4.21 -5.54
CA PRO A 234 11.01 -5.03 -4.41
C PRO A 234 11.68 -6.34 -4.82
N ASP A 235 11.40 -6.86 -6.03
CA ASP A 235 11.93 -8.11 -6.56
C ASP A 235 13.04 -7.94 -7.61
N ASP A 236 13.35 -6.71 -7.99
CA ASP A 236 14.39 -6.41 -8.97
C ASP A 236 15.57 -5.67 -8.32
N PRO A 237 16.66 -6.40 -7.94
CA PRO A 237 17.80 -5.80 -7.25
C PRO A 237 18.60 -4.84 -8.13
N ALA A 238 18.43 -4.88 -9.44
CA ALA A 238 19.07 -3.97 -10.38
C ALA A 238 18.44 -2.57 -10.36
N VAL A 239 17.21 -2.44 -9.85
CA VAL A 239 16.45 -1.19 -9.89
C VAL A 239 16.45 -0.54 -8.52
N ARG A 240 17.44 0.34 -8.32
CA ARG A 240 17.63 1.06 -7.06
C ARG A 240 16.67 2.25 -6.95
N TRP A 241 16.25 2.54 -5.72
CA TRP A 241 15.48 3.73 -5.41
C TRP A 241 16.40 4.91 -5.10
N ASP A 242 16.15 6.04 -5.73
CA ASP A 242 16.76 7.31 -5.35
C ASP A 242 15.93 7.94 -4.21
N HIS A 243 16.45 7.88 -2.97
CA HIS A 243 15.77 8.36 -1.78
C HIS A 243 15.50 9.88 -1.81
N SER A 244 16.22 10.66 -2.62
CA SER A 244 15.98 12.09 -2.78
C SER A 244 14.66 12.42 -3.47
N ARG A 245 14.09 11.48 -4.23
CA ARG A 245 12.80 11.65 -4.92
C ARG A 245 11.60 11.79 -3.97
N TYR A 246 11.73 11.26 -2.76
CA TYR A 246 10.67 11.36 -1.75
C TYR A 246 11.30 11.40 -0.36
N VAL A 247 11.34 12.61 0.23
CA VAL A 247 11.83 12.83 1.59
C VAL A 247 10.62 12.98 2.51
N PRO A 248 10.31 11.98 3.36
CA PRO A 248 9.16 12.01 4.25
C PRO A 248 9.40 12.91 5.47
N ASP A 249 8.32 13.48 6.02
CA ASP A 249 8.30 14.17 7.30
C ASP A 249 8.34 13.17 8.46
N ALA A 250 7.70 12.00 8.28
CA ALA A 250 7.77 10.92 9.26
C ALA A 250 7.79 9.53 8.59
N ILE A 251 8.45 8.58 9.26
CA ILE A 251 8.63 7.20 8.83
C ILE A 251 8.18 6.26 9.93
N GLY A 252 7.13 5.47 9.68
CA GLY A 252 6.73 4.38 10.55
C GLY A 252 7.43 3.08 10.15
N ILE A 253 8.00 2.36 11.11
CA ILE A 253 8.62 1.06 10.88
C ILE A 253 7.89 0.02 11.71
N GLN A 254 7.18 -0.92 11.03
CA GLN A 254 6.47 -2.04 11.62
C GLN A 254 7.10 -3.33 11.11
N LEU A 255 8.08 -3.83 11.82
CA LEU A 255 8.85 -5.04 11.50
C LEU A 255 9.15 -5.84 12.78
N GLY A 256 9.48 -7.12 12.60
CA GLY A 256 9.71 -8.07 13.68
C GLY A 256 8.71 -9.22 13.66
N THR A 257 7.55 -9.08 13.04
CA THR A 257 6.55 -10.16 12.92
C THR A 257 7.17 -11.43 12.41
N ASN A 258 7.84 -11.34 11.27
CA ASN A 258 8.41 -12.49 10.56
C ASN A 258 9.67 -13.01 11.26
N ASP A 259 10.46 -12.12 11.85
CA ASP A 259 11.63 -12.50 12.64
C ASP A 259 11.25 -13.36 13.85
N PHE A 260 10.09 -13.09 14.46
CA PHE A 260 9.57 -13.80 15.64
C PHE A 260 8.69 -15.01 15.28
N ASN A 261 8.36 -15.23 14.01
CA ASN A 261 7.46 -16.33 13.61
C ASN A 261 8.03 -17.72 13.94
N GLN A 262 9.32 -17.95 13.74
CA GLN A 262 10.02 -19.20 14.04
C GLN A 262 10.64 -19.24 15.46
N GLY A 263 10.13 -18.41 16.38
CA GLY A 263 10.66 -18.28 17.73
C GLY A 263 11.37 -16.94 17.95
N ILE A 264 11.70 -16.67 19.21
CA ILE A 264 12.41 -15.44 19.59
C ILE A 264 13.81 -15.47 19.00
N PRO A 265 14.21 -14.46 18.20
CA PRO A 265 15.56 -14.38 17.66
C PRO A 265 16.59 -14.03 18.75
N ASP A 266 17.87 -14.26 18.45
CA ASP A 266 18.94 -13.77 19.33
C ASP A 266 18.82 -12.26 19.51
N GLN A 267 18.87 -11.81 20.76
CA GLN A 267 18.64 -10.42 21.14
C GLN A 267 19.66 -9.49 20.49
N ASN A 268 20.93 -9.82 20.60
CA ASN A 268 22.00 -8.96 20.10
C ASN A 268 21.96 -8.85 18.58
N GLU A 269 21.73 -9.98 17.92
CA GLU A 269 21.61 -10.01 16.46
C GLU A 269 20.46 -9.13 15.98
N PHE A 270 19.25 -9.32 16.53
CA PHE A 270 18.06 -8.59 16.11
C PHE A 270 18.20 -7.10 16.38
N ILE A 271 18.60 -6.71 17.61
CA ILE A 271 18.75 -5.30 18.00
C ILE A 271 19.83 -4.61 17.16
N ASN A 272 21.00 -5.27 16.94
CA ASN A 272 22.07 -4.69 16.12
C ASN A 272 21.62 -4.46 14.68
N ALA A 273 20.96 -5.45 14.06
CA ALA A 273 20.48 -5.33 12.69
C ALA A 273 19.40 -4.23 12.56
N TYR A 274 18.49 -4.14 13.52
CA TYR A 274 17.46 -3.13 13.52
C TYR A 274 18.04 -1.72 13.72
N VAL A 275 18.98 -1.53 14.64
CA VAL A 275 19.69 -0.26 14.85
C VAL A 275 20.40 0.17 13.56
N GLN A 276 21.16 -0.73 12.92
CA GLN A 276 21.85 -0.44 11.65
C GLN A 276 20.87 -0.03 10.55
N PHE A 277 19.71 -0.68 10.49
CA PHE A 277 18.68 -0.34 9.54
C PHE A 277 18.07 1.04 9.80
N VAL A 278 17.70 1.36 11.05
CA VAL A 278 17.18 2.70 11.41
C VAL A 278 18.20 3.78 11.16
N GLU A 279 19.47 3.54 11.47
CA GLU A 279 20.55 4.51 11.16
C GLU A 279 20.68 4.77 9.65
N LYS A 280 20.51 3.72 8.83
CA LYS A 280 20.46 3.91 7.38
C LYS A 280 19.28 4.77 6.96
N VAL A 281 18.09 4.46 7.42
CA VAL A 281 16.86 5.23 7.12
C VAL A 281 17.03 6.70 7.55
N ARG A 282 17.67 6.95 8.69
CA ARG A 282 18.00 8.30 9.16
C ARG A 282 18.98 9.06 8.27
N ARG A 283 19.93 8.37 7.66
CA ARG A 283 20.85 9.02 6.69
C ARG A 283 20.11 9.46 5.43
N ASP A 284 19.15 8.65 4.98
CA ASP A 284 18.38 8.94 3.78
C ASP A 284 17.30 10.03 4.01
N ALA A 285 16.81 10.16 5.25
CA ALA A 285 15.81 11.15 5.64
C ALA A 285 16.16 11.80 7.01
N PRO A 286 17.19 12.66 7.10
CA PRO A 286 17.75 13.10 8.38
C PRO A 286 16.82 14.01 9.19
N GLN A 287 15.80 14.59 8.56
CA GLN A 287 14.82 15.44 9.24
C GLN A 287 13.57 14.67 9.67
N ALA A 288 13.33 13.48 9.13
CA ALA A 288 12.15 12.70 9.42
C ALA A 288 12.08 12.26 10.91
N LEU A 289 10.88 12.30 11.47
CA LEU A 289 10.57 11.56 12.68
C LEU A 289 10.46 10.07 12.34
N ILE A 290 11.17 9.20 13.05
CA ILE A 290 11.02 7.75 12.91
C ILE A 290 10.26 7.23 14.11
N PHE A 291 9.20 6.44 13.87
CA PHE A 291 8.45 5.80 14.93
C PHE A 291 8.41 4.29 14.69
N LEU A 292 8.92 3.56 15.69
CA LEU A 292 8.95 2.10 15.69
C LEU A 292 7.62 1.59 16.26
N MET A 293 7.01 0.62 15.61
CA MET A 293 5.71 0.09 15.99
C MET A 293 5.80 -1.37 16.37
N ASP A 294 5.06 -1.77 17.40
CA ASP A 294 4.84 -3.18 17.70
C ASP A 294 4.16 -3.89 16.54
N SER A 295 4.42 -5.20 16.44
CA SER A 295 3.63 -6.04 15.56
C SER A 295 2.21 -6.23 16.14
N PRO A 296 1.16 -5.92 15.37
CA PRO A 296 -0.21 -6.10 15.85
C PRO A 296 -0.67 -7.57 15.88
N ILE A 297 0.12 -8.50 15.34
CA ILE A 297 -0.26 -9.92 15.23
C ILE A 297 0.64 -10.88 16.02
N VAL A 298 1.84 -10.47 16.42
CA VAL A 298 2.68 -11.27 17.30
C VAL A 298 2.00 -11.40 18.67
N ASN A 299 1.97 -12.60 19.22
CA ASN A 299 1.30 -12.92 20.49
C ASN A 299 2.18 -13.76 21.42
N ASP A 300 1.77 -13.84 22.68
CA ASP A 300 2.41 -14.63 23.73
C ASP A 300 1.64 -15.95 23.91
N GLU A 301 1.72 -16.84 22.91
CA GLU A 301 1.06 -18.15 22.96
C GLU A 301 1.75 -19.13 23.91
N PRO A 302 0.98 -19.93 24.66
CA PRO A 302 1.55 -21.04 25.44
C PRO A 302 2.43 -21.95 24.59
N GLY A 303 3.63 -22.27 25.09
CA GLY A 303 4.60 -23.12 24.40
C GLY A 303 5.45 -22.42 23.32
N ARG A 304 5.15 -21.18 22.97
CA ARG A 304 5.96 -20.39 22.00
C ARG A 304 6.72 -19.22 22.64
N GLY A 305 6.59 -19.06 23.96
CA GLY A 305 7.26 -18.02 24.74
C GLY A 305 6.59 -16.65 24.64
N PRO A 306 7.05 -15.66 25.40
CA PRO A 306 6.50 -14.30 25.47
C PRO A 306 6.99 -13.45 24.30
N ARG A 307 6.68 -13.87 23.06
CA ARG A 307 7.22 -13.27 21.84
C ARG A 307 6.86 -11.80 21.69
N ARG A 308 5.61 -11.43 22.03
CA ARG A 308 5.16 -10.04 21.96
C ARG A 308 5.88 -9.16 22.97
N ALA A 309 5.91 -9.60 24.24
CA ALA A 309 6.59 -8.86 25.29
C ALA A 309 8.08 -8.69 25.00
N VAL A 310 8.73 -9.73 24.45
CA VAL A 310 10.15 -9.67 24.07
C VAL A 310 10.37 -8.74 22.88
N LEU A 311 9.53 -8.80 21.85
CA LEU A 311 9.64 -7.86 20.71
C LEU A 311 9.50 -6.42 21.18
N HIS A 312 8.50 -6.12 22.01
CA HIS A 312 8.33 -4.80 22.61
C HIS A 312 9.59 -4.34 23.36
N SER A 313 10.11 -5.19 24.25
CA SER A 313 11.35 -4.89 24.97
C SER A 313 12.55 -4.66 24.05
N TYR A 314 12.66 -5.40 22.95
CA TYR A 314 13.73 -5.16 21.97
C TYR A 314 13.58 -3.81 21.27
N LEU A 315 12.34 -3.41 20.91
CA LEU A 315 12.08 -2.09 20.32
C LEU A 315 12.41 -0.95 21.28
N GLU A 316 12.09 -1.08 22.59
CA GLU A 316 12.49 -0.13 23.62
C GLU A 316 14.02 0.03 23.67
N GLN A 317 14.76 -1.09 23.72
CA GLN A 317 16.21 -1.09 23.73
C GLN A 317 16.80 -0.46 22.46
N ILE A 318 16.20 -0.67 21.29
CA ILE A 318 16.60 -0.05 20.03
C ILE A 318 16.46 1.48 20.12
N VAL A 319 15.32 1.98 20.60
CA VAL A 319 15.07 3.42 20.78
C VAL A 319 16.10 4.03 21.74
N VAL A 320 16.34 3.38 22.89
CA VAL A 320 17.33 3.81 23.88
C VAL A 320 18.73 3.84 23.27
N ARG A 321 19.11 2.80 22.53
CA ARG A 321 20.44 2.69 21.91
C ARG A 321 20.69 3.73 20.82
N LEU A 322 19.64 4.07 20.05
CA LEU A 322 19.71 5.12 19.02
C LEU A 322 19.85 6.53 19.61
N GLY A 323 19.37 6.75 20.84
CA GLY A 323 19.57 7.95 21.63
C GLY A 323 19.15 9.26 20.95
N SER A 324 18.13 9.19 20.05
CA SER A 324 17.73 10.34 19.23
C SER A 324 16.30 10.78 19.57
N PRO A 325 16.06 12.08 19.79
CA PRO A 325 14.70 12.58 20.01
C PRO A 325 13.80 12.45 18.78
N LYS A 326 14.38 12.17 17.62
CA LYS A 326 13.63 11.89 16.38
C LYS A 326 13.33 10.41 16.18
N VAL A 327 13.64 9.53 17.13
CA VAL A 327 13.26 8.11 17.11
C VAL A 327 12.46 7.81 18.34
N ILE A 328 11.20 7.45 18.14
CA ILE A 328 10.25 7.16 19.23
C ILE A 328 9.64 5.77 19.08
N LEU A 329 9.11 5.23 20.17
CA LEU A 329 8.26 4.08 20.15
C LEU A 329 6.80 4.54 20.00
N ALA A 330 6.06 3.91 19.09
CA ALA A 330 4.62 4.07 18.89
C ALA A 330 3.95 2.71 19.10
N PRO A 331 3.66 2.33 20.34
CA PRO A 331 3.12 1.02 20.63
C PRO A 331 1.73 0.85 19.99
N LEU A 332 1.52 -0.32 19.36
CA LEU A 332 0.22 -0.72 18.83
C LEU A 332 -0.33 -1.88 19.65
N PRO A 333 -1.64 -1.91 19.94
CA PRO A 333 -2.26 -3.08 20.54
C PRO A 333 -2.19 -4.29 19.60
N ARG A 334 -2.38 -5.47 20.19
CA ARG A 334 -2.58 -6.69 19.40
C ARG A 334 -4.02 -6.74 18.92
N TYR A 335 -4.19 -7.19 17.68
CA TYR A 335 -5.50 -7.46 17.08
C TYR A 335 -5.68 -8.95 16.80
N PRO A 336 -6.87 -9.52 16.99
CA PRO A 336 -7.13 -10.95 16.73
C PRO A 336 -7.00 -11.32 15.27
N GLY A 337 -7.34 -10.41 14.36
CA GLY A 337 -7.25 -10.61 12.91
C GLY A 337 -8.32 -11.55 12.35
N VAL A 338 -8.17 -11.85 11.06
CA VAL A 338 -9.04 -12.79 10.34
C VAL A 338 -8.86 -14.20 10.93
N PRO A 339 -9.94 -14.91 11.28
CA PRO A 339 -9.86 -16.27 11.81
C PRO A 339 -9.02 -17.20 10.90
N ASN A 340 -8.17 -18.02 11.53
CA ASN A 340 -7.26 -18.96 10.86
C ASN A 340 -6.17 -18.35 9.93
N ASN A 341 -6.07 -17.01 9.88
CA ASN A 341 -5.01 -16.31 9.17
C ASN A 341 -4.23 -15.37 10.10
N GLY A 342 -4.94 -14.61 10.95
CA GLY A 342 -4.35 -13.73 11.95
C GLY A 342 -3.98 -12.32 11.45
N HIS A 343 -4.05 -12.03 10.15
CA HIS A 343 -3.84 -10.66 9.67
C HIS A 343 -5.03 -9.76 10.02
N PRO A 344 -4.78 -8.48 10.35
CA PRO A 344 -5.83 -7.57 10.76
C PRO A 344 -6.90 -7.36 9.68
N THR A 345 -8.15 -7.31 10.13
CA THR A 345 -9.31 -6.97 9.31
C THR A 345 -9.32 -5.48 8.94
N GLY A 346 -10.19 -5.08 8.00
CA GLY A 346 -10.38 -3.67 7.66
C GLY A 346 -10.74 -2.79 8.87
N ALA A 347 -11.59 -3.29 9.77
CA ALA A 347 -11.95 -2.58 11.00
C ALA A 347 -10.76 -2.41 11.95
N GLU A 348 -9.88 -3.41 12.03
CA GLU A 348 -8.67 -3.35 12.84
C GLU A 348 -7.62 -2.41 12.25
N HIS A 349 -7.49 -2.35 10.92
CA HIS A 349 -6.66 -1.34 10.25
C HIS A 349 -7.18 0.09 10.50
N GLU A 350 -8.50 0.30 10.51
CA GLU A 350 -9.11 1.57 10.90
C GLU A 350 -8.80 1.92 12.37
N ALA A 351 -8.83 0.94 13.27
CA ALA A 351 -8.44 1.12 14.68
C ALA A 351 -6.95 1.48 14.81
N MET A 352 -6.05 0.75 14.11
CA MET A 352 -4.61 1.08 14.07
C MET A 352 -4.36 2.52 13.60
N ALA A 353 -5.06 2.95 12.55
CA ALA A 353 -4.96 4.33 12.08
C ALA A 353 -5.48 5.33 13.13
N GLY A 354 -6.53 4.95 13.87
CA GLY A 354 -7.08 5.75 14.97
C GLY A 354 -6.12 5.93 16.14
N GLU A 355 -5.28 4.93 16.45
CA GLU A 355 -4.23 5.01 17.47
C GLU A 355 -3.05 5.90 17.00
N LEU A 356 -2.66 5.78 15.76
CA LEU A 356 -1.51 6.52 15.21
C LEU A 356 -1.82 7.99 14.94
N GLU A 357 -3.03 8.33 14.50
CA GLU A 357 -3.41 9.69 14.12
C GLU A 357 -3.16 10.72 15.24
N PRO A 358 -3.67 10.57 16.48
CA PRO A 358 -3.45 11.57 17.53
C PRO A 358 -1.99 11.67 17.98
N LEU A 359 -1.25 10.56 17.94
CA LEU A 359 0.17 10.57 18.21
C LEU A 359 0.91 11.42 17.17
N LEU A 360 0.71 11.14 15.89
CA LEU A 360 1.39 11.85 14.79
C LEU A 360 1.02 13.32 14.73
N ARG A 361 -0.28 13.68 14.95
CA ARG A 361 -0.70 15.09 15.05
C ARG A 361 0.10 15.82 16.13
N ARG A 362 0.22 15.21 17.30
CA ARG A 362 0.93 15.82 18.43
C ARG A 362 2.43 15.99 18.17
N VAL A 363 3.10 14.95 17.67
CA VAL A 363 4.57 14.97 17.52
C VAL A 363 5.05 15.72 16.29
N LEU A 364 4.21 15.82 15.25
CA LEU A 364 4.51 16.56 14.02
C LEU A 364 3.92 17.97 14.01
N GLY A 365 3.03 18.30 14.95
CA GLY A 365 2.34 19.60 14.97
C GLY A 365 1.34 19.77 13.82
N TRP A 366 0.66 18.72 13.38
CA TRP A 366 -0.23 18.69 12.20
C TRP A 366 -1.71 18.83 12.53
#